data_7c30745d84be705e512ea809e087efb6
#
_entry.id   7c30745d84be705e512ea809e087efb6
#
_cell.length_a   1.000
_cell.length_b   1.000
_cell.length_c   1.000
_cell.angle_alpha   90.00
_cell.angle_beta   90.00
_cell.angle_gamma   90.00
#
_symmetry.space_group_name_H-M   'P 1'
#
loop_
_entity.id
_entity.type
_entity.pdbx_description
1 polymer ?
#
loop_
_entity_poly.entity_id
_entity_poly.type
_entity_poly.pdbx_seq_one_letter_code
_entity_poly.pdbx_strand_id
1 'polypeptide(L)'
;MPAKKLRSKNNPKVLGRRVFRVSRSRTGLGVFATRPIKKNAYIVEYTGPLLTNAQCDARPDNRYWFEVNARWTIDGSPRSNVARYINHSCRPNADPMIRDRRIWIKAIKNIEAGDEITYDYGKDHWNAYIKPKGCLCVKCRAKRAKERAEVRAANARKRKRAERAAQLRPSFRDGPKGRARNP
;
A
#
# COMPACT_ATOMS: atom_id res chain seq x y z
N MET A 1 -28.64 -8.09 27.69
CA MET A 1 -28.31 -9.49 27.32
C MET A 1 -27.47 -9.45 26.03
N PRO A 2 -26.24 -10.01 25.98
CA PRO A 2 -25.49 -10.04 24.74
C PRO A 2 -26.14 -11.03 23.77
N ALA A 3 -26.50 -10.56 22.58
CA ALA A 3 -27.08 -11.38 21.52
C ALA A 3 -26.14 -12.54 21.20
N LYS A 4 -26.60 -13.77 21.38
CA LYS A 4 -25.91 -14.97 20.93
C LYS A 4 -25.63 -14.84 19.43
N LYS A 5 -24.34 -14.75 19.03
CA LYS A 5 -23.92 -14.83 17.63
C LYS A 5 -24.41 -16.15 17.05
N LEU A 6 -25.49 -16.12 16.30
CA LEU A 6 -25.92 -17.24 15.47
C LEU A 6 -24.79 -17.52 14.46
N ARG A 7 -23.99 -18.55 14.73
CA ARG A 7 -23.05 -19.09 13.74
C ARG A 7 -23.89 -19.77 12.65
N SER A 8 -24.07 -19.11 11.52
CA SER A 8 -24.58 -19.77 10.32
C SER A 8 -23.70 -20.99 10.03
N LYS A 9 -24.35 -22.15 9.80
CA LYS A 9 -23.67 -23.42 9.47
C LYS A 9 -22.80 -23.32 8.21
N ASN A 10 -22.92 -22.26 7.44
CA ASN A 10 -22.23 -21.99 6.17
C ASN A 10 -21.04 -21.02 6.25
N ASN A 11 -20.60 -20.63 7.45
CA ASN A 11 -19.44 -19.73 7.56
C ASN A 11 -18.14 -20.47 7.25
N PRO A 12 -17.22 -19.85 6.48
CA PRO A 12 -15.95 -20.47 6.18
C PRO A 12 -15.13 -20.68 7.47
N LYS A 13 -14.41 -21.80 7.52
CA LYS A 13 -13.46 -22.08 8.61
C LYS A 13 -12.24 -21.19 8.42
N VAL A 14 -12.04 -20.23 9.32
CA VAL A 14 -10.86 -19.37 9.33
C VAL A 14 -9.70 -20.01 10.09
N LEU A 15 -8.48 -19.78 9.62
CA LEU A 15 -7.25 -20.23 10.28
C LEU A 15 -7.01 -19.51 11.61
N GLY A 16 -7.42 -18.23 11.70
CA GLY A 16 -7.33 -17.44 12.92
C GLY A 16 -5.90 -17.06 13.30
N ARG A 17 -5.72 -16.59 14.55
CA ARG A 17 -4.45 -16.03 15.05
C ARG A 17 -3.27 -17.02 15.10
N ARG A 18 -3.50 -18.31 14.88
CA ARG A 18 -2.43 -19.33 14.89
C ARG A 18 -1.48 -19.23 13.69
N VAL A 19 -1.89 -18.55 12.62
CA VAL A 19 -1.13 -18.48 11.37
C VAL A 19 -0.59 -17.11 11.04
N PHE A 20 -0.85 -16.09 11.87
CA PHE A 20 -0.33 -14.75 11.68
C PHE A 20 -0.09 -14.01 13.00
N ARG A 21 0.69 -12.94 12.92
CA ARG A 21 0.95 -11.98 14.01
C ARG A 21 0.81 -10.55 13.51
N VAL A 22 0.48 -9.63 14.39
CA VAL A 22 0.59 -8.18 14.13
C VAL A 22 2.01 -7.74 14.49
N SER A 23 2.65 -7.00 13.62
CA SER A 23 4.01 -6.50 13.82
C SER A 23 4.21 -5.17 13.11
N ARG A 24 5.36 -4.53 13.30
CA ARG A 24 5.72 -3.30 12.58
C ARG A 24 5.84 -3.57 11.09
N SER A 25 5.19 -2.73 10.30
CA SER A 25 5.32 -2.63 8.85
C SER A 25 5.81 -1.24 8.47
N ARG A 26 6.03 -1.00 7.20
CA ARG A 26 6.45 0.32 6.68
C ARG A 26 5.38 1.40 6.79
N THR A 27 4.13 0.99 6.92
CA THR A 27 2.96 1.88 7.00
C THR A 27 2.38 1.95 8.42
N GLY A 28 3.12 1.51 9.41
CA GLY A 28 2.72 1.42 10.81
C GLY A 28 2.67 -0.03 11.30
N LEU A 29 1.50 -0.56 11.61
CA LEU A 29 1.31 -1.98 11.91
C LEU A 29 0.90 -2.73 10.65
N GLY A 30 1.28 -4.01 10.56
CA GLY A 30 0.89 -4.94 9.52
C GLY A 30 0.60 -6.33 10.08
N VAL A 31 -0.01 -7.18 9.29
CA VAL A 31 -0.29 -8.59 9.61
C VAL A 31 0.68 -9.47 8.81
N PHE A 32 1.43 -10.32 9.51
CA PHE A 32 2.48 -11.15 8.92
C PHE A 32 2.18 -12.62 9.17
N ALA A 33 2.32 -13.46 8.16
CA ALA A 33 2.19 -14.90 8.30
C ALA A 33 3.27 -15.46 9.23
N THR A 34 2.90 -16.34 10.17
CA THR A 34 3.84 -17.05 11.06
C THR A 34 4.18 -18.44 10.56
N ARG A 35 3.41 -18.94 9.61
CA ARG A 35 3.57 -20.22 8.91
C ARG A 35 2.99 -20.11 7.51
N PRO A 36 3.33 -21.02 6.58
CA PRO A 36 2.78 -21.01 5.23
C PRO A 36 1.24 -21.08 5.22
N ILE A 37 0.62 -20.25 4.39
CA ILE A 37 -0.83 -20.21 4.17
C ILE A 37 -1.08 -20.55 2.71
N LYS A 38 -1.85 -21.61 2.47
CA LYS A 38 -2.18 -22.08 1.11
C LYS A 38 -3.18 -21.11 0.46
N LYS A 39 -3.06 -20.95 -0.85
CA LYS A 39 -4.09 -20.30 -1.68
C LYS A 39 -5.47 -20.86 -1.36
N ASN A 40 -6.48 -20.00 -1.40
CA ASN A 40 -7.88 -20.27 -1.07
C ASN A 40 -8.21 -20.46 0.42
N ALA A 41 -7.24 -20.47 1.33
CA ALA A 41 -7.51 -20.52 2.76
C ALA A 41 -8.13 -19.20 3.25
N TYR A 42 -9.13 -19.28 4.12
CA TYR A 42 -9.69 -18.13 4.83
C TYR A 42 -8.84 -17.84 6.06
N ILE A 43 -8.25 -16.65 6.12
CA ILE A 43 -7.25 -16.30 7.11
C ILE A 43 -7.90 -15.77 8.37
N VAL A 44 -8.73 -14.74 8.24
CA VAL A 44 -9.36 -13.99 9.34
C VAL A 44 -10.64 -13.32 8.85
N GLU A 45 -11.56 -13.04 9.77
CA GLU A 45 -12.74 -12.20 9.50
C GLU A 45 -12.41 -10.74 9.80
N TYR A 46 -12.89 -9.82 8.98
CA TYR A 46 -12.94 -8.39 9.27
C TYR A 46 -14.18 -8.10 10.09
N THR A 47 -14.03 -7.76 11.35
CA THR A 47 -15.11 -7.67 12.32
C THR A 47 -15.35 -6.25 12.80
N GLY A 48 -16.59 -5.96 13.18
CA GLY A 48 -16.98 -4.67 13.76
C GLY A 48 -18.49 -4.50 13.82
N PRO A 49 -18.98 -3.39 14.37
CA PRO A 49 -20.37 -3.01 14.26
C PRO A 49 -20.83 -2.91 12.80
N LEU A 50 -22.00 -3.43 12.52
CA LEU A 50 -22.65 -3.28 11.21
C LEU A 50 -23.49 -1.99 11.24
N LEU A 51 -23.16 -1.05 10.37
CA LEU A 51 -23.80 0.27 10.26
C LEU A 51 -24.63 0.35 8.99
N THR A 52 -25.72 1.11 9.04
CA THR A 52 -26.42 1.55 7.84
C THR A 52 -25.76 2.80 7.25
N ASN A 53 -26.03 3.12 5.97
CA ASN A 53 -25.51 4.34 5.34
C ASN A 53 -25.87 5.59 6.13
N ALA A 54 -27.13 5.71 6.58
CA ALA A 54 -27.56 6.84 7.41
C ALA A 54 -26.76 6.97 8.72
N GLN A 55 -26.31 5.85 9.30
CA GLN A 55 -25.44 5.86 10.48
C GLN A 55 -23.99 6.24 10.13
N CYS A 56 -23.55 5.96 8.92
CA CYS A 56 -22.24 6.40 8.43
C CYS A 56 -22.27 7.91 8.14
N ASP A 57 -23.30 8.39 7.43
CA ASP A 57 -23.46 9.80 7.07
C ASP A 57 -23.54 10.74 8.29
N ALA A 58 -24.08 10.24 9.41
CA ALA A 58 -24.14 10.95 10.67
C ALA A 58 -22.82 10.98 11.47
N ARG A 59 -21.71 10.42 10.94
CA ARG A 59 -20.43 10.27 11.63
C ARG A 59 -19.29 10.81 10.78
N PRO A 60 -18.18 11.29 11.42
CA PRO A 60 -16.98 11.62 10.67
C PRO A 60 -16.46 10.41 9.89
N ASP A 61 -15.94 10.67 8.70
CA ASP A 61 -15.34 9.63 7.85
C ASP A 61 -14.27 8.82 8.57
N ASN A 62 -14.25 7.53 8.33
CA ASN A 62 -13.39 6.59 9.04
C ASN A 62 -12.72 5.60 8.07
N ARG A 63 -11.40 5.65 7.98
CA ARG A 63 -10.57 4.77 7.13
C ARG A 63 -10.77 3.27 7.39
N TYR A 64 -11.42 2.87 8.46
CA TYR A 64 -11.69 1.48 8.82
C TYR A 64 -13.11 1.03 8.46
N TRP A 65 -13.86 1.88 7.80
CA TRP A 65 -15.14 1.47 7.25
C TRP A 65 -14.94 0.58 6.05
N PHE A 66 -15.64 -0.53 6.06
CA PHE A 66 -15.62 -1.48 4.95
C PHE A 66 -17.04 -1.69 4.46
N GLU A 67 -17.33 -1.17 3.27
CA GLU A 67 -18.63 -1.34 2.64
C GLU A 67 -18.88 -2.82 2.33
N VAL A 68 -20.01 -3.32 2.79
CA VAL A 68 -20.49 -4.68 2.54
C VAL A 68 -21.37 -4.71 1.28
N ASN A 69 -22.23 -3.73 1.15
CA ASN A 69 -23.07 -3.47 -0.01
C ASN A 69 -23.67 -2.05 0.11
N ALA A 70 -24.50 -1.66 -0.86
CA ALA A 70 -25.14 -0.33 -0.92
C ALA A 70 -25.95 0.08 0.34
N ARG A 71 -26.17 -0.79 1.31
CA ARG A 71 -26.96 -0.51 2.52
C ARG A 71 -26.16 -0.67 3.82
N TRP A 72 -25.08 -1.44 3.81
CA TRP A 72 -24.40 -1.88 5.03
C TRP A 72 -22.89 -1.70 4.94
N THR A 73 -22.32 -1.16 6.00
CA THR A 73 -20.87 -0.96 6.20
C THR A 73 -20.46 -1.58 7.54
N ILE A 74 -19.31 -2.24 7.60
CA ILE A 74 -18.70 -2.70 8.86
C ILE A 74 -17.73 -1.61 9.34
N ASP A 75 -17.92 -1.14 10.57
CA ASP A 75 -16.93 -0.30 11.24
C ASP A 75 -15.83 -1.15 11.87
N GLY A 76 -14.72 -1.26 11.18
CA GLY A 76 -13.56 -2.03 11.63
C GLY A 76 -12.65 -1.34 12.64
N SER A 77 -13.03 -0.18 13.19
CA SER A 77 -12.23 0.62 14.14
C SER A 77 -11.85 -0.11 15.44
N PRO A 78 -12.67 -1.02 16.01
CA PRO A 78 -12.30 -1.69 17.25
C PRO A 78 -10.96 -2.44 17.14
N ARG A 79 -10.07 -2.27 18.14
CA ARG A 79 -8.76 -2.94 18.16
C ARG A 79 -8.84 -4.47 18.21
N SER A 80 -9.97 -5.03 18.62
CA SER A 80 -10.27 -6.46 18.55
C SER A 80 -10.35 -7.00 17.13
N ASN A 81 -10.65 -6.13 16.14
CA ASN A 81 -10.59 -6.44 14.72
C ASN A 81 -9.13 -6.47 14.26
N VAL A 82 -8.48 -7.61 14.28
CA VAL A 82 -7.08 -7.74 13.85
C VAL A 82 -6.91 -7.48 12.36
N ALA A 83 -7.94 -7.78 11.54
CA ALA A 83 -7.89 -7.57 10.10
C ALA A 83 -7.75 -6.09 9.70
N ARG A 84 -8.06 -5.14 10.60
CA ARG A 84 -7.81 -3.69 10.39
C ARG A 84 -6.34 -3.33 10.16
N TYR A 85 -5.43 -4.19 10.57
CA TYR A 85 -3.99 -3.98 10.42
C TYR A 85 -3.44 -4.59 9.12
N ILE A 86 -4.26 -5.26 8.31
CA ILE A 86 -3.86 -5.74 7.00
C ILE A 86 -3.70 -4.55 6.06
N ASN A 87 -2.50 -4.33 5.55
CA ASN A 87 -2.17 -3.16 4.72
C ASN A 87 -2.59 -3.33 3.26
N HIS A 88 -2.70 -2.21 2.55
CA HIS A 88 -2.92 -2.20 1.11
C HIS A 88 -1.69 -2.64 0.32
N SER A 89 -1.94 -3.37 -0.77
CA SER A 89 -0.94 -3.62 -1.81
C SER A 89 -1.56 -3.58 -3.21
N CYS A 90 -0.86 -2.93 -4.16
CA CYS A 90 -1.20 -2.99 -5.59
C CYS A 90 -0.82 -4.35 -6.24
N ARG A 91 -0.25 -5.27 -5.47
CA ARG A 91 0.02 -6.67 -5.84
C ARG A 91 -0.29 -7.55 -4.62
N PRO A 92 -1.56 -7.68 -4.28
CA PRO A 92 -1.99 -8.33 -3.05
C PRO A 92 -1.74 -9.85 -3.07
N ASN A 93 -1.71 -10.47 -1.89
CA ASN A 93 -1.69 -11.91 -1.70
C ASN A 93 -2.96 -12.44 -1.02
N ALA A 94 -3.83 -11.54 -0.59
CA ALA A 94 -5.16 -11.86 -0.05
C ALA A 94 -6.22 -10.97 -0.69
N ASP A 95 -7.48 -11.34 -0.52
CA ASP A 95 -8.64 -10.60 -1.03
C ASP A 95 -9.81 -10.71 -0.05
N PRO A 96 -10.59 -9.63 0.17
CA PRO A 96 -11.79 -9.66 0.98
C PRO A 96 -12.95 -10.32 0.23
N MET A 97 -13.55 -11.32 0.84
CA MET A 97 -14.72 -12.03 0.34
C MET A 97 -15.95 -11.67 1.19
N ILE A 98 -16.94 -11.06 0.56
CA ILE A 98 -18.18 -10.66 1.22
C ILE A 98 -19.20 -11.79 1.08
N ARG A 99 -19.75 -12.22 2.21
CA ARG A 99 -20.83 -13.22 2.28
C ARG A 99 -21.68 -12.99 3.53
N ASP A 100 -22.98 -13.02 3.40
CA ASP A 100 -23.94 -12.90 4.51
C ASP A 100 -23.67 -11.66 5.41
N ARG A 101 -23.38 -10.51 4.81
CA ARG A 101 -23.00 -9.24 5.49
C ARG A 101 -21.77 -9.38 6.40
N ARG A 102 -20.88 -10.31 6.07
CA ARG A 102 -19.61 -10.53 6.75
C ARG A 102 -18.48 -10.49 5.73
N ILE A 103 -17.31 -10.13 6.16
CA ILE A 103 -16.12 -9.99 5.32
C ILE A 103 -15.06 -10.96 5.80
N TRP A 104 -14.60 -11.81 4.88
CA TRP A 104 -13.60 -12.83 5.13
C TRP A 104 -12.36 -12.55 4.30
N ILE A 105 -11.21 -12.43 4.93
CA ILE A 105 -9.95 -12.26 4.22
C ILE A 105 -9.45 -13.63 3.76
N LYS A 106 -9.35 -13.83 2.45
CA LYS A 106 -8.98 -15.08 1.79
C LYS A 106 -7.64 -14.94 1.09
N ALA A 107 -6.75 -15.91 1.23
CA ALA A 107 -5.51 -15.97 0.45
C ALA A 107 -5.81 -16.22 -1.04
N ILE A 108 -5.29 -15.36 -1.92
CA ILE A 108 -5.39 -15.52 -3.39
C ILE A 108 -4.12 -16.10 -4.00
N LYS A 109 -3.07 -16.22 -3.19
CA LYS A 109 -1.78 -16.86 -3.51
C LYS A 109 -1.32 -17.68 -2.31
N ASN A 110 -0.32 -18.54 -2.51
CA ASN A 110 0.43 -19.05 -1.38
C ASN A 110 1.17 -17.90 -0.70
N ILE A 111 1.18 -17.88 0.61
CA ILE A 111 1.81 -16.87 1.46
C ILE A 111 2.81 -17.60 2.33
N GLU A 112 4.08 -17.23 2.25
CA GLU A 112 5.13 -17.86 3.02
C GLU A 112 5.23 -17.29 4.44
N ALA A 113 5.85 -18.04 5.35
CA ALA A 113 6.12 -17.54 6.69
C ALA A 113 7.01 -16.29 6.62
N GLY A 114 6.61 -15.24 7.34
CA GLY A 114 7.29 -13.93 7.30
C GLY A 114 6.70 -12.93 6.29
N ASP A 115 5.91 -13.38 5.31
CA ASP A 115 5.26 -12.48 4.35
C ASP A 115 4.20 -11.62 5.03
N GLU A 116 4.12 -10.36 4.61
CA GLU A 116 3.02 -9.47 4.98
C GLU A 116 1.76 -9.85 4.21
N ILE A 117 0.67 -10.09 4.94
CA ILE A 117 -0.66 -10.32 4.35
C ILE A 117 -1.21 -8.96 3.92
N THR A 118 -1.60 -8.84 2.67
CA THR A 118 -2.07 -7.57 2.09
C THR A 118 -3.22 -7.79 1.13
N TYR A 119 -4.15 -6.80 1.03
CA TYR A 119 -5.19 -6.81 0.00
C TYR A 119 -5.31 -5.44 -0.70
N ASP A 120 -6.05 -5.38 -1.80
CA ASP A 120 -6.37 -4.12 -2.47
C ASP A 120 -7.56 -3.47 -1.76
N TYR A 121 -7.39 -2.24 -1.28
CA TYR A 121 -8.43 -1.51 -0.56
C TYR A 121 -9.57 -0.98 -1.45
N GLY A 122 -9.43 -1.13 -2.78
CA GLY A 122 -10.38 -0.62 -3.75
C GLY A 122 -10.16 0.85 -4.11
N LYS A 123 -10.90 1.30 -5.14
CA LYS A 123 -10.69 2.59 -5.79
C LYS A 123 -11.00 3.78 -4.87
N ASP A 124 -12.07 3.70 -4.09
CA ASP A 124 -12.54 4.83 -3.27
C ASP A 124 -11.58 5.07 -2.10
N HIS A 125 -11.22 4.02 -1.38
CA HIS A 125 -10.21 4.11 -0.33
C HIS A 125 -8.83 4.52 -0.89
N TRP A 126 -8.48 4.05 -2.09
CA TRP A 126 -7.27 4.48 -2.78
C TRP A 126 -7.26 5.98 -3.02
N ASN A 127 -8.33 6.53 -3.59
CA ASN A 127 -8.45 7.95 -3.91
C ASN A 127 -8.45 8.83 -2.65
N ALA A 128 -9.18 8.43 -1.62
CA ALA A 128 -9.33 9.19 -0.39
C ALA A 128 -8.05 9.18 0.49
N TYR A 129 -7.41 8.01 0.65
CA TYR A 129 -6.39 7.85 1.72
C TYR A 129 -4.99 7.49 1.23
N ILE A 130 -4.83 6.84 0.06
CA ILE A 130 -3.53 6.34 -0.40
C ILE A 130 -2.93 7.26 -1.46
N LYS A 131 -3.69 7.62 -2.48
CA LYS A 131 -3.22 8.44 -3.61
C LYS A 131 -2.60 9.78 -3.17
N PRO A 132 -3.18 10.56 -2.24
CA PRO A 132 -2.61 11.84 -1.80
C PRO A 132 -1.24 11.72 -1.14
N LYS A 133 -0.97 10.59 -0.47
CA LYS A 133 0.29 10.32 0.28
C LYS A 133 1.30 9.48 -0.52
N GLY A 134 0.85 8.90 -1.64
CA GLY A 134 1.61 7.92 -2.41
C GLY A 134 1.64 6.53 -1.79
N CYS A 135 1.44 5.50 -2.60
CA CYS A 135 1.44 4.11 -2.14
C CYS A 135 2.83 3.64 -1.72
N LEU A 136 2.93 3.03 -0.54
CA LEU A 136 4.18 2.51 0.02
C LEU A 136 4.34 0.98 -0.14
N CYS A 137 3.44 0.29 -0.88
CA CYS A 137 3.58 -1.14 -1.14
C CYS A 137 4.86 -1.47 -1.93
N VAL A 138 5.31 -2.71 -1.84
CA VAL A 138 6.56 -3.19 -2.46
C VAL A 138 6.60 -2.86 -3.96
N LYS A 139 5.51 -3.13 -4.71
CA LYS A 139 5.42 -2.83 -6.14
C LYS A 139 5.64 -1.34 -6.46
N CYS A 140 4.92 -0.44 -5.77
CA CYS A 140 5.01 1.00 -6.05
C CYS A 140 6.36 1.59 -5.64
N ARG A 141 6.96 1.07 -4.57
CA ARG A 141 8.31 1.47 -4.16
C ARG A 141 9.38 1.03 -5.14
N ALA A 142 9.31 -0.22 -5.62
CA ALA A 142 10.23 -0.72 -6.64
C ALA A 142 10.14 0.11 -7.93
N LYS A 143 8.90 0.43 -8.37
CA LYS A 143 8.69 1.32 -9.52
C LYS A 143 9.38 2.67 -9.32
N ARG A 144 9.12 3.36 -8.21
CA ARG A 144 9.75 4.68 -7.93
C ARG A 144 11.27 4.59 -7.77
N ALA A 145 11.80 3.50 -7.22
CA ALA A 145 13.24 3.30 -7.13
C ALA A 145 13.88 3.18 -8.52
N LYS A 146 13.26 2.43 -9.42
CA LYS A 146 13.69 2.30 -10.82
C LYS A 146 13.66 3.65 -11.54
N GLU A 147 12.56 4.38 -11.47
CA GLU A 147 12.41 5.72 -12.06
C GLU A 147 13.50 6.70 -11.56
N ARG A 148 13.76 6.70 -10.24
CA ARG A 148 14.84 7.53 -9.67
C ARG A 148 16.23 7.12 -10.15
N ALA A 149 16.48 5.83 -10.32
CA ALA A 149 17.76 5.34 -10.86
C ALA A 149 17.94 5.76 -12.31
N GLU A 150 16.91 5.67 -13.13
CA GLU A 150 16.92 6.11 -14.53
C GLU A 150 17.19 7.62 -14.65
N VAL A 151 16.51 8.45 -13.85
CA VAL A 151 16.75 9.91 -13.82
C VAL A 151 18.17 10.22 -13.37
N ARG A 152 18.69 9.56 -12.34
CA ARG A 152 20.09 9.74 -11.90
C ARG A 152 21.09 9.37 -13.01
N ALA A 153 20.85 8.25 -13.70
CA ALA A 153 21.72 7.83 -14.81
C ALA A 153 21.68 8.82 -15.97
N ALA A 154 20.49 9.32 -16.33
CA ALA A 154 20.35 10.34 -17.38
C ALA A 154 21.08 11.63 -17.02
N ASN A 155 20.92 12.12 -15.79
CA ASN A 155 21.60 13.33 -15.31
C ASN A 155 23.14 13.15 -15.30
N ALA A 156 23.64 11.98 -14.88
CA ALA A 156 25.05 11.67 -14.89
C ALA A 156 25.63 11.65 -16.31
N ARG A 157 24.91 11.07 -17.28
CA ARG A 157 25.29 11.10 -18.71
C ARG A 157 25.33 12.53 -19.25
N LYS A 158 24.31 13.35 -18.92
CA LYS A 158 24.24 14.76 -19.32
C LYS A 158 25.44 15.56 -18.77
N ARG A 159 25.78 15.36 -17.49
CA ARG A 159 26.93 15.98 -16.83
C ARG A 159 28.25 15.61 -17.52
N LYS A 160 28.50 14.31 -17.72
CA LYS A 160 29.72 13.85 -18.44
C LYS A 160 29.84 14.42 -19.85
N ARG A 161 28.68 14.53 -20.56
CA ARG A 161 28.67 15.13 -21.90
C ARG A 161 29.00 16.64 -21.87
N ALA A 162 28.47 17.36 -20.90
CA ALA A 162 28.78 18.78 -20.69
C ALA A 162 30.27 19.00 -20.30
N GLU A 163 30.81 18.18 -19.41
CA GLU A 163 32.22 18.21 -19.02
C GLU A 163 33.17 17.98 -20.25
N ARG A 164 32.85 16.95 -21.06
CA ARG A 164 33.58 16.71 -22.33
C ARG A 164 33.49 17.89 -23.30
N ALA A 165 32.31 18.47 -23.47
CA ALA A 165 32.13 19.62 -24.34
C ALA A 165 32.90 20.86 -23.85
N ALA A 166 32.96 21.06 -22.53
CA ALA A 166 33.74 22.15 -21.94
C ALA A 166 35.25 21.99 -22.16
N GLN A 167 35.76 20.75 -22.06
CA GLN A 167 37.17 20.43 -22.30
C GLN A 167 37.60 20.60 -23.78
N LEU A 168 36.65 20.47 -24.72
CA LEU A 168 36.91 20.61 -26.15
C LEU A 168 36.81 22.06 -26.65
N ARG A 169 36.44 23.03 -25.80
CA ARG A 169 36.43 24.46 -26.19
C ARG A 169 37.86 24.95 -26.27
N PRO A 170 38.32 25.46 -27.43
CA PRO A 170 39.64 26.06 -27.55
C PRO A 170 39.73 27.23 -26.58
N SER A 171 40.84 27.32 -25.82
CA SER A 171 41.16 28.52 -25.08
C SER A 171 41.45 29.63 -26.09
N PHE A 172 40.51 30.53 -26.29
CA PHE A 172 40.77 31.78 -27.04
C PHE A 172 41.70 32.61 -26.15
N ARG A 173 43.01 32.42 -26.30
CA ARG A 173 44.01 33.31 -25.70
C ARG A 173 43.86 34.67 -26.36
N ASP A 174 43.66 35.70 -25.57
CA ASP A 174 43.69 37.10 -25.96
C ASP A 174 44.81 37.37 -26.94
N GLY A 175 44.45 37.91 -28.14
CA GLY A 175 45.39 38.43 -29.12
C GLY A 175 46.22 39.57 -28.52
N PRO A 176 47.38 39.83 -29.08
CA PRO A 176 48.31 40.79 -28.50
C PRO A 176 47.73 42.22 -28.49
N LYS A 177 47.69 42.82 -27.26
CA LYS A 177 47.34 44.24 -27.10
C LYS A 177 48.25 45.10 -27.98
N GLY A 178 47.66 45.71 -29.01
CA GLY A 178 48.34 46.61 -29.88
C GLY A 178 49.07 47.71 -29.10
N ARG A 179 50.39 47.81 -29.35
CA ARG A 179 51.22 48.96 -28.91
C ARG A 179 50.68 50.23 -29.54
N ALA A 180 50.13 51.12 -28.74
CA ALA A 180 49.94 52.51 -29.14
C ALA A 180 51.32 53.15 -29.38
N ARG A 181 51.62 53.57 -30.58
CA ARG A 181 52.70 54.49 -30.87
C ARG A 181 52.14 55.91 -30.73
N ASN A 182 52.71 56.65 -29.80
CA ASN A 182 52.55 58.13 -29.80
C ASN A 182 53.57 58.79 -30.64
N PRO A 183 53.22 59.94 -31.28
CA PRO A 183 54.13 60.77 -32.12
C PRO A 183 55.10 61.60 -31.29
#